data_db271a9c85fad41b81b12bf445133d2d
#
_entry.id   db271a9c85fad41b81b12bf445133d2d
#
_cell.length_a   1.000
_cell.length_b   1.000
_cell.length_c   1.000
_cell.angle_alpha   90.00
_cell.angle_beta   90.00
_cell.angle_gamma   90.00
#
_symmetry.space_group_name_H-M   'P 1'
#
loop_
_entity.id
_entity.type
_entity.pdbx_description
1 polymer ?
#
loop_
_entity_poly.entity_id
_entity_poly.type
_entity_poly.pdbx_seq_one_letter_code
_entity_poly.pdbx_strand_id
1 'polypeptide(L)'
;VAPPRARGTGDTLNQDARKIQRVYLTLTLGNTVAASFIWGINTLFLLDAGLSNLEAFAANAFFTAGMVLFEIPTGVVADGWGRRTSFLLGTVTLAASTYLYYLLWQISGAFWMWAVVSVLLGLGFTFFSGAVEAWLVDALRFSGYEGGLESVLGRGQMVQGVAMLLGSVAGGVIAQATNLGVPFLLRVAVLLAMFAVAFGLMHDVGFSPERSTHPLRATRAVLTASIENGLKNPPVRFVMLAAPFSAGVGIYVFYALQPYLLDLFGDPQAYSIAGLAAAIVAGSQILGGWLAPHARSLFHKRTSVLILGGTGGCVILLVLGITHSFWIALVLLALWGVVGSAVTPVRQAYVNDMIPSKQRATVLSFDSLMGSSGGVVIQPLLGRGADLYGYPASLAMAGVIELLSVPFLLASGSRAQRQTGPALPIPTRTMKARTLRDLTAPGRPRLHPHEAALPIKRYCGHRVHRRNSGNLRRKPTQRDL
;
A
#
# COMPACT_ATOMS: atom_id res chain seq x y z
N VAL A 1 -11.15 -54.45 13.24
CA VAL A 1 -11.93 -53.43 13.93
C VAL A 1 -11.20 -52.11 13.70
N ALA A 2 -11.71 -51.28 12.78
CA ALA A 2 -11.17 -49.93 12.51
C ALA A 2 -11.53 -49.01 13.69
N PRO A 3 -10.63 -48.11 14.13
CA PRO A 3 -10.93 -47.16 15.18
C PRO A 3 -12.01 -46.15 14.70
N PRO A 4 -12.90 -45.69 15.60
CA PRO A 4 -13.94 -44.75 15.23
C PRO A 4 -13.32 -43.40 14.79
N ARG A 5 -13.66 -42.98 13.59
CA ARG A 5 -13.33 -41.61 13.08
C ARG A 5 -13.95 -40.59 14.02
N ALA A 6 -13.11 -39.78 14.65
CA ALA A 6 -13.53 -38.62 15.43
C ALA A 6 -14.24 -37.61 14.49
N ARG A 7 -15.57 -37.70 14.41
CA ARG A 7 -16.46 -36.74 13.73
C ARG A 7 -16.66 -35.52 14.62
N GLY A 8 -15.67 -34.68 14.85
CA GLY A 8 -15.87 -33.54 15.71
C GLY A 8 -14.87 -32.36 15.50
N THR A 9 -13.66 -32.66 15.05
CA THR A 9 -12.59 -31.63 14.98
C THR A 9 -12.63 -30.76 13.72
N GLY A 10 -13.14 -31.27 12.61
CA GLY A 10 -13.17 -30.54 11.34
C GLY A 10 -14.23 -29.42 11.29
N ASP A 11 -15.39 -29.62 11.92
CA ASP A 11 -16.48 -28.61 11.92
C ASP A 11 -16.20 -27.44 12.88
N THR A 12 -15.61 -27.70 14.04
CA THR A 12 -15.24 -26.65 15.00
C THR A 12 -14.10 -25.78 14.50
N LEU A 13 -13.05 -26.36 13.90
CA LEU A 13 -11.96 -25.63 13.23
C LEU A 13 -12.49 -24.73 12.09
N ASN A 14 -13.48 -25.20 11.34
CA ASN A 14 -14.09 -24.42 10.25
C ASN A 14 -14.98 -23.29 10.79
N GLN A 15 -15.62 -23.45 11.96
CA GLN A 15 -16.43 -22.40 12.60
C GLN A 15 -15.57 -21.26 13.15
N ASP A 16 -14.45 -21.56 13.81
CA ASP A 16 -13.53 -20.54 14.31
C ASP A 16 -12.90 -19.73 13.18
N ALA A 17 -12.45 -20.37 12.11
CA ALA A 17 -11.93 -19.70 10.93
C ALA A 17 -12.98 -18.77 10.27
N ARG A 18 -14.25 -19.20 10.20
CA ARG A 18 -15.34 -18.37 9.70
C ARG A 18 -15.62 -17.16 10.59
N LYS A 19 -15.54 -17.33 11.92
CA LYS A 19 -15.68 -16.22 12.88
C LYS A 19 -14.57 -15.21 12.71
N ILE A 20 -13.31 -15.64 12.61
CA ILE A 20 -12.15 -14.79 12.36
C ILE A 20 -12.32 -13.99 11.06
N GLN A 21 -12.72 -14.67 9.97
CA GLN A 21 -12.97 -13.99 8.68
C GLN A 21 -14.09 -12.94 8.76
N ARG A 22 -15.19 -13.24 9.48
CA ARG A 22 -16.28 -12.27 9.68
C ARG A 22 -15.80 -11.05 10.46
N VAL A 23 -15.06 -11.25 11.55
CA VAL A 23 -14.48 -10.13 12.32
C VAL A 23 -13.56 -9.28 11.43
N TYR A 24 -12.67 -9.91 10.67
CA TYR A 24 -11.81 -9.22 9.72
C TYR A 24 -12.60 -8.37 8.72
N LEU A 25 -13.60 -8.95 8.06
CA LEU A 25 -14.41 -8.24 7.07
C LEU A 25 -15.22 -7.10 7.70
N THR A 26 -15.72 -7.28 8.94
CA THR A 26 -16.43 -6.23 9.67
C THR A 26 -15.51 -5.06 10.03
N LEU A 27 -14.30 -5.34 10.52
CA LEU A 27 -13.31 -4.30 10.85
C LEU A 27 -12.85 -3.57 9.59
N THR A 28 -12.59 -4.30 8.50
CA THR A 28 -12.23 -3.73 7.20
C THR A 28 -13.34 -2.84 6.65
N LEU A 29 -14.59 -3.32 6.67
CA LEU A 29 -15.76 -2.54 6.24
C LEU A 29 -15.89 -1.24 7.05
N GLY A 30 -15.93 -1.37 8.39
CA GLY A 30 -16.16 -0.22 9.27
C GLY A 30 -15.07 0.84 9.16
N ASN A 31 -13.79 0.42 9.12
CA ASN A 31 -12.68 1.36 8.95
C ASN A 31 -12.72 2.07 7.60
N THR A 32 -13.02 1.33 6.53
CA THR A 32 -13.08 1.94 5.19
C THR A 32 -14.26 2.89 5.07
N VAL A 33 -15.43 2.54 5.61
CA VAL A 33 -16.59 3.44 5.66
C VAL A 33 -16.26 4.71 6.45
N ALA A 34 -15.64 4.56 7.64
CA ALA A 34 -15.22 5.71 8.46
C ALA A 34 -14.26 6.64 7.69
N ALA A 35 -13.30 6.08 6.95
CA ALA A 35 -12.36 6.86 6.15
C ALA A 35 -13.05 7.52 4.96
N SER A 36 -13.89 6.78 4.23
CA SER A 36 -14.48 7.22 2.97
C SER A 36 -15.52 8.33 3.13
N PHE A 37 -16.20 8.44 4.28
CA PHE A 37 -17.12 9.56 4.55
C PHE A 37 -16.49 10.94 4.36
N ILE A 38 -15.20 11.08 4.66
CA ILE A 38 -14.53 12.38 4.56
C ILE A 38 -13.58 12.49 3.36
N TRP A 39 -13.22 11.40 2.70
CA TRP A 39 -12.20 11.42 1.64
C TRP A 39 -12.59 12.31 0.45
N GLY A 40 -13.86 12.34 0.08
CA GLY A 40 -14.34 13.17 -1.02
C GLY A 40 -14.54 14.65 -0.68
N ILE A 41 -14.50 15.03 0.61
CA ILE A 41 -14.84 16.37 1.06
C ILE A 41 -13.80 17.00 1.99
N ASN A 42 -12.69 16.31 2.25
CA ASN A 42 -11.71 16.75 3.26
C ASN A 42 -11.11 18.13 2.95
N THR A 43 -10.74 18.39 1.70
CA THR A 43 -10.19 19.70 1.31
C THR A 43 -11.25 20.80 1.42
N LEU A 44 -12.49 20.51 1.02
CA LEU A 44 -13.59 21.45 1.13
C LEU A 44 -13.88 21.83 2.60
N PHE A 45 -13.82 20.84 3.50
CA PHE A 45 -13.97 21.05 4.93
C PHE A 45 -12.88 21.97 5.50
N LEU A 46 -11.63 21.80 5.09
CA LEU A 46 -10.52 22.65 5.53
C LEU A 46 -10.66 24.09 4.98
N LEU A 47 -11.08 24.24 3.72
CA LEU A 47 -11.33 25.55 3.11
C LEU A 47 -12.52 26.26 3.77
N ASP A 48 -13.60 25.54 4.07
CA ASP A 48 -14.79 26.06 4.76
C ASP A 48 -14.48 26.50 6.20
N ALA A 49 -13.44 25.88 6.83
CA ALA A 49 -12.92 26.33 8.12
C ALA A 49 -12.17 27.68 8.06
N GLY A 50 -12.00 28.25 6.85
CA GLY A 50 -11.29 29.52 6.62
C GLY A 50 -9.80 29.39 6.32
N LEU A 51 -9.28 28.18 6.09
CA LEU A 51 -7.90 27.97 5.67
C LEU A 51 -7.74 28.33 4.20
N SER A 52 -6.60 28.95 3.84
CA SER A 52 -6.17 29.11 2.45
C SER A 52 -5.86 27.75 1.81
N ASN A 53 -5.72 27.70 0.49
CA ASN A 53 -5.29 26.47 -0.19
C ASN A 53 -3.92 26.01 0.32
N LEU A 54 -2.95 26.93 0.48
CA LEU A 54 -1.66 26.59 1.07
C LEU A 54 -1.83 25.90 2.42
N GLU A 55 -2.65 26.44 3.33
CA GLU A 55 -2.85 25.90 4.67
C GLU A 55 -3.61 24.58 4.66
N ALA A 56 -4.64 24.43 3.83
CA ALA A 56 -5.39 23.18 3.68
C ALA A 56 -4.50 22.05 3.16
N PHE A 57 -3.71 22.31 2.11
CA PHE A 57 -2.76 21.31 1.61
C PHE A 57 -1.56 21.10 2.52
N ALA A 58 -1.14 22.10 3.29
CA ALA A 58 -0.14 21.93 4.33
C ALA A 58 -0.67 21.06 5.49
N ALA A 59 -1.93 21.20 5.91
CA ALA A 59 -2.55 20.32 6.90
C ALA A 59 -2.55 18.86 6.42
N ASN A 60 -2.91 18.60 5.14
CA ASN A 60 -2.79 17.28 4.54
C ASN A 60 -1.33 16.80 4.45
N ALA A 61 -0.37 17.70 4.23
CA ALA A 61 1.06 17.37 4.25
C ALA A 61 1.53 16.99 5.66
N PHE A 62 1.03 17.65 6.72
CA PHE A 62 1.30 17.27 8.12
C PHE A 62 0.71 15.91 8.47
N PHE A 63 -0.47 15.56 7.95
CA PHE A 63 -1.01 14.19 8.05
C PHE A 63 -0.06 13.18 7.40
N THR A 64 0.40 13.45 6.19
CA THR A 64 1.35 12.59 5.47
C THR A 64 2.69 12.50 6.21
N ALA A 65 3.19 13.61 6.77
CA ALA A 65 4.40 13.63 7.59
C ALA A 65 4.23 12.79 8.87
N GLY A 66 3.07 12.87 9.52
CA GLY A 66 2.72 12.01 10.66
C GLY A 66 2.79 10.53 10.30
N MET A 67 2.23 10.14 9.14
CA MET A 67 2.34 8.76 8.65
C MET A 67 3.79 8.35 8.46
N VAL A 68 4.61 9.15 7.78
CA VAL A 68 6.02 8.85 7.53
C VAL A 68 6.82 8.70 8.84
N LEU A 69 6.57 9.57 9.82
CA LEU A 69 7.29 9.57 11.09
C LEU A 69 6.93 8.38 11.98
N PHE A 70 5.64 7.99 11.99
CA PHE A 70 5.14 7.00 12.95
C PHE A 70 4.96 5.59 12.38
N GLU A 71 5.09 5.37 11.07
CA GLU A 71 4.91 4.06 10.43
C GLU A 71 5.75 2.96 11.10
N ILE A 72 7.04 3.22 11.32
CA ILE A 72 7.94 2.24 11.95
C ILE A 72 7.70 2.13 13.46
N PRO A 73 7.59 3.22 14.25
CA PRO A 73 7.28 3.14 15.67
C PRO A 73 5.99 2.38 15.99
N THR A 74 4.93 2.63 15.25
CA THR A 74 3.64 1.94 15.48
C THR A 74 3.68 0.47 15.07
N GLY A 75 4.46 0.12 14.04
CA GLY A 75 4.75 -1.27 13.69
C GLY A 75 5.41 -2.03 14.86
N VAL A 76 6.40 -1.41 15.52
CA VAL A 76 7.04 -2.01 16.72
C VAL A 76 6.05 -2.16 17.88
N VAL A 77 5.14 -1.22 18.07
CA VAL A 77 4.05 -1.36 19.07
C VAL A 77 3.15 -2.54 18.72
N ALA A 78 2.76 -2.70 17.46
CA ALA A 78 1.93 -3.82 17.01
C ALA A 78 2.62 -5.18 17.22
N ASP A 79 3.94 -5.25 16.97
CA ASP A 79 4.74 -6.47 17.15
C ASP A 79 5.04 -6.78 18.62
N GLY A 80 5.13 -5.75 19.48
CA GLY A 80 5.45 -5.92 20.91
C GLY A 80 4.24 -6.05 21.82
N TRP A 81 3.17 -5.26 21.58
CA TRP A 81 1.99 -5.16 22.47
C TRP A 81 0.77 -5.89 21.92
N GLY A 82 0.83 -6.39 20.69
CA GLY A 82 -0.24 -7.13 20.03
C GLY A 82 -1.01 -6.32 18.98
N ARG A 83 -1.54 -7.03 18.02
CA ARG A 83 -2.28 -6.46 16.88
C ARG A 83 -3.58 -5.80 17.31
N ARG A 84 -4.28 -6.41 18.30
CA ARG A 84 -5.49 -5.84 18.91
C ARG A 84 -5.20 -4.51 19.59
N THR A 85 -4.14 -4.43 20.38
CA THR A 85 -3.76 -3.20 21.09
C THR A 85 -3.45 -2.08 20.11
N SER A 86 -2.69 -2.36 19.04
CA SER A 86 -2.41 -1.40 17.97
C SER A 86 -3.71 -0.90 17.32
N PHE A 87 -4.62 -1.80 16.96
CA PHE A 87 -5.90 -1.44 16.36
C PHE A 87 -6.74 -0.53 17.29
N LEU A 88 -6.84 -0.87 18.58
CA LEU A 88 -7.60 -0.09 19.56
C LEU A 88 -6.99 1.31 19.75
N LEU A 89 -5.67 1.42 19.83
CA LEU A 89 -4.98 2.71 19.88
C LEU A 89 -5.24 3.54 18.62
N GLY A 90 -5.19 2.90 17.46
CA GLY A 90 -5.50 3.54 16.19
C GLY A 90 -6.91 4.10 16.12
N THR A 91 -7.92 3.31 16.50
CA THR A 91 -9.33 3.76 16.49
C THR A 91 -9.57 4.92 17.43
N VAL A 92 -9.03 4.88 18.65
CA VAL A 92 -9.18 5.99 19.63
C VAL A 92 -8.46 7.23 19.14
N THR A 93 -7.22 7.10 18.65
CA THR A 93 -6.44 8.25 18.15
C THR A 93 -7.14 8.89 16.95
N LEU A 94 -7.64 8.09 16.00
CA LEU A 94 -8.38 8.60 14.84
C LEU A 94 -9.71 9.23 15.23
N ALA A 95 -10.46 8.62 16.16
CA ALA A 95 -11.72 9.19 16.64
C ALA A 95 -11.48 10.53 17.34
N ALA A 96 -10.51 10.59 18.26
CA ALA A 96 -10.17 11.81 18.99
C ALA A 96 -9.67 12.91 18.05
N SER A 97 -8.72 12.61 17.14
CA SER A 97 -8.20 13.59 16.19
C SER A 97 -9.25 14.05 15.18
N THR A 98 -10.14 13.15 14.72
CA THR A 98 -11.27 13.55 13.86
C THR A 98 -12.26 14.47 14.61
N TYR A 99 -12.53 14.19 15.88
CA TYR A 99 -13.38 15.06 16.70
C TYR A 99 -12.71 16.42 16.95
N LEU A 100 -11.40 16.45 17.18
CA LEU A 100 -10.65 17.70 17.25
C LEU A 100 -10.72 18.50 15.95
N TYR A 101 -10.66 17.85 14.78
CA TYR A 101 -10.89 18.52 13.48
C TYR A 101 -12.26 19.20 13.44
N TYR A 102 -13.31 18.49 13.87
CA TYR A 102 -14.66 19.05 13.96
C TYR A 102 -14.71 20.27 14.90
N LEU A 103 -14.06 20.21 16.07
CA LEU A 103 -13.99 21.33 16.99
C LEU A 103 -13.24 22.53 16.40
N LEU A 104 -12.10 22.30 15.74
CA LEU A 104 -11.34 23.34 15.05
C LEU A 104 -12.14 24.03 13.96
N TRP A 105 -12.94 23.28 13.23
CA TRP A 105 -13.86 23.83 12.22
C TRP A 105 -14.91 24.74 12.87
N GLN A 106 -15.47 24.37 14.03
CA GLN A 106 -16.48 25.19 14.76
C GLN A 106 -15.91 26.52 15.26
N ILE A 107 -14.65 26.55 15.64
CA ILE A 107 -13.99 27.75 16.24
C ILE A 107 -13.11 28.51 15.25
N SER A 108 -13.07 28.11 13.98
CA SER A 108 -12.11 28.63 12.98
C SER A 108 -10.67 28.66 13.53
N GLY A 109 -10.21 27.49 14.01
CA GLY A 109 -8.95 27.33 14.74
C GLY A 109 -7.74 27.80 13.93
N ALA A 110 -6.71 28.31 14.60
CA ALA A 110 -5.48 28.77 13.96
C ALA A 110 -4.76 27.59 13.25
N PHE A 111 -4.07 27.86 12.14
CA PHE A 111 -3.41 26.85 11.28
C PHE A 111 -2.52 25.85 12.05
N TRP A 112 -1.73 26.32 13.03
CA TRP A 112 -0.85 25.44 13.79
C TRP A 112 -1.61 24.34 14.55
N MET A 113 -2.86 24.61 14.98
CA MET A 113 -3.71 23.59 15.62
C MET A 113 -4.09 22.50 14.63
N TRP A 114 -4.44 22.88 13.41
CA TRP A 114 -4.69 21.94 12.31
C TRP A 114 -3.47 21.09 11.99
N ALA A 115 -2.29 21.70 11.95
CA ALA A 115 -1.04 20.98 11.72
C ALA A 115 -0.78 19.91 12.79
N VAL A 116 -0.94 20.24 14.07
CA VAL A 116 -0.76 19.29 15.18
C VAL A 116 -1.78 18.14 15.10
N VAL A 117 -3.06 18.47 14.92
CA VAL A 117 -4.11 17.45 14.84
C VAL A 117 -3.97 16.58 13.58
N SER A 118 -3.47 17.14 12.46
CA SER A 118 -3.13 16.37 11.25
C SER A 118 -2.05 15.33 11.53
N VAL A 119 -1.00 15.70 12.27
CA VAL A 119 0.05 14.74 12.68
C VAL A 119 -0.53 13.63 13.55
N LEU A 120 -1.47 13.95 14.46
CA LEU A 120 -2.17 12.93 15.27
C LEU A 120 -3.08 12.03 14.43
N LEU A 121 -3.74 12.57 13.40
CA LEU A 121 -4.47 11.76 12.41
C LEU A 121 -3.54 10.79 11.70
N GLY A 122 -2.34 11.25 11.28
CA GLY A 122 -1.30 10.42 10.68
C GLY A 122 -0.85 9.30 11.62
N LEU A 123 -0.58 9.61 12.89
CA LEU A 123 -0.27 8.63 13.93
C LEU A 123 -1.38 7.59 14.08
N GLY A 124 -2.64 8.02 14.18
CA GLY A 124 -3.78 7.13 14.29
C GLY A 124 -3.88 6.18 13.09
N PHE A 125 -3.63 6.68 11.88
CA PHE A 125 -3.66 5.89 10.66
C PHE A 125 -2.56 4.82 10.62
N THR A 126 -1.35 5.12 11.07
CA THR A 126 -0.23 4.14 11.08
C THR A 126 -0.44 2.98 12.05
N PHE A 127 -1.21 3.14 13.11
CA PHE A 127 -1.60 2.03 13.98
C PHE A 127 -2.50 0.99 13.29
N PHE A 128 -3.22 1.37 12.23
CA PHE A 128 -4.00 0.45 11.41
C PHE A 128 -3.18 -0.25 10.34
N SER A 129 -2.13 0.41 9.86
CA SER A 129 -1.32 -0.07 8.74
C SER A 129 -0.79 -1.48 9.02
N GLY A 130 -1.30 -2.47 8.28
CA GLY A 130 -0.92 -3.87 8.39
C GLY A 130 -1.38 -4.62 9.65
N ALA A 131 -1.89 -3.96 10.70
CA ALA A 131 -2.25 -4.62 11.96
C ALA A 131 -3.42 -5.61 11.80
N VAL A 132 -4.44 -5.25 11.03
CA VAL A 132 -5.64 -6.08 10.82
C VAL A 132 -5.33 -7.30 9.95
N GLU A 133 -4.54 -7.13 8.90
CA GLU A 133 -4.09 -8.21 8.01
C GLU A 133 -3.15 -9.17 8.74
N ALA A 134 -2.21 -8.65 9.52
CA ALA A 134 -1.31 -9.47 10.32
C ALA A 134 -2.08 -10.28 11.37
N TRP A 135 -3.02 -9.65 12.08
CA TRP A 135 -3.91 -10.34 13.01
C TRP A 135 -4.71 -11.46 12.32
N LEU A 136 -5.27 -11.19 11.15
CA LEU A 136 -6.01 -12.20 10.37
C LEU A 136 -5.15 -13.42 10.07
N VAL A 137 -3.92 -13.20 9.59
CA VAL A 137 -2.99 -14.29 9.23
C VAL A 137 -2.60 -15.10 10.45
N ASP A 138 -2.27 -14.45 11.57
CA ASP A 138 -1.89 -15.12 12.81
C ASP A 138 -3.04 -15.94 13.37
N ALA A 139 -4.25 -15.36 13.44
CA ALA A 139 -5.45 -16.04 13.96
C ALA A 139 -5.91 -17.21 13.06
N LEU A 140 -5.87 -17.07 11.74
CA LEU A 140 -6.20 -18.15 10.81
C LEU A 140 -5.20 -19.32 10.90
N ARG A 141 -3.90 -19.02 10.99
CA ARG A 141 -2.87 -20.04 11.17
C ARG A 141 -3.05 -20.80 12.48
N PHE A 142 -3.33 -20.07 13.56
CA PHE A 142 -3.58 -20.68 14.88
C PHE A 142 -4.85 -21.58 14.88
N SER A 143 -5.90 -21.18 14.15
CA SER A 143 -7.12 -21.99 14.02
C SER A 143 -6.95 -23.20 13.08
N GLY A 144 -5.76 -23.47 12.54
CA GLY A 144 -5.51 -24.57 11.61
C GLY A 144 -6.20 -24.40 10.25
N TYR A 145 -6.41 -23.17 9.81
CA TYR A 145 -7.00 -22.89 8.49
C TYR A 145 -6.08 -23.31 7.35
N GLU A 146 -6.52 -24.29 6.56
CA GLU A 146 -5.78 -24.84 5.41
C GLU A 146 -6.16 -24.19 4.06
N GLY A 147 -7.13 -23.27 4.04
CA GLY A 147 -7.55 -22.57 2.83
C GLY A 147 -6.55 -21.50 2.39
N GLY A 148 -6.65 -21.05 1.12
CA GLY A 148 -5.80 -19.99 0.58
C GLY A 148 -6.06 -18.63 1.24
N LEU A 149 -5.03 -18.02 1.83
CA LEU A 149 -5.08 -16.67 2.40
C LEU A 149 -5.46 -15.61 1.35
N GLU A 150 -5.07 -15.84 0.09
CA GLU A 150 -5.36 -14.97 -1.05
C GLU A 150 -6.88 -14.78 -1.24
N SER A 151 -7.66 -15.83 -1.03
CA SER A 151 -9.12 -15.77 -1.12
C SER A 151 -9.75 -14.90 -0.03
N VAL A 152 -9.21 -14.94 1.19
CA VAL A 152 -9.72 -14.15 2.33
C VAL A 152 -9.32 -12.69 2.19
N LEU A 153 -8.05 -12.43 1.85
CA LEU A 153 -7.54 -11.08 1.59
C LEU A 153 -8.23 -10.45 0.39
N GLY A 154 -8.47 -11.23 -0.68
CA GLY A 154 -9.22 -10.77 -1.85
C GLY A 154 -10.65 -10.32 -1.52
N ARG A 155 -11.35 -11.04 -0.63
CA ARG A 155 -12.67 -10.61 -0.11
C ARG A 155 -12.56 -9.30 0.68
N GLY A 156 -11.49 -9.14 1.50
CA GLY A 156 -11.20 -7.89 2.19
C GLY A 156 -11.05 -6.72 1.23
N GLN A 157 -10.28 -6.90 0.16
CA GLN A 157 -10.10 -5.87 -0.88
C GLN A 157 -11.41 -5.51 -1.61
N MET A 158 -12.27 -6.51 -1.89
CA MET A 158 -13.59 -6.24 -2.48
C MET A 158 -14.48 -5.44 -1.54
N VAL A 159 -14.53 -5.82 -0.25
CA VAL A 159 -15.28 -5.08 0.78
C VAL A 159 -14.76 -3.66 0.90
N GLN A 160 -13.45 -3.47 0.93
CA GLN A 160 -12.80 -2.15 0.98
C GLN A 160 -13.18 -1.30 -0.24
N GLY A 161 -13.10 -1.85 -1.45
CA GLY A 161 -13.45 -1.14 -2.68
C GLY A 161 -14.92 -0.69 -2.71
N VAL A 162 -15.84 -1.57 -2.35
CA VAL A 162 -17.28 -1.24 -2.29
C VAL A 162 -17.55 -0.21 -1.20
N ALA A 163 -16.98 -0.36 -0.02
CA ALA A 163 -17.12 0.59 1.09
C ALA A 163 -16.58 1.98 0.72
N MET A 164 -15.45 2.03 0.01
CA MET A 164 -14.86 3.28 -0.45
C MET A 164 -15.75 4.02 -1.47
N LEU A 165 -16.27 3.29 -2.46
CA LEU A 165 -17.19 3.86 -3.45
C LEU A 165 -18.44 4.43 -2.77
N LEU A 166 -19.15 3.59 -2.02
CA LEU A 166 -20.43 3.97 -1.42
C LEU A 166 -20.24 5.03 -0.32
N GLY A 167 -19.19 4.90 0.50
CA GLY A 167 -18.93 5.84 1.59
C GLY A 167 -18.51 7.23 1.09
N SER A 168 -17.72 7.33 0.01
CA SER A 168 -17.33 8.63 -0.56
C SER A 168 -18.54 9.37 -1.15
N VAL A 169 -19.42 8.68 -1.86
CA VAL A 169 -20.67 9.27 -2.36
C VAL A 169 -21.58 9.67 -1.19
N ALA A 170 -21.77 8.77 -0.22
CA ALA A 170 -22.61 9.04 0.94
C ALA A 170 -22.08 10.24 1.76
N GLY A 171 -20.77 10.36 1.95
CA GLY A 171 -20.16 11.48 2.64
C GLY A 171 -20.47 12.81 1.97
N GLY A 172 -20.33 12.89 0.64
CA GLY A 172 -20.67 14.09 -0.15
C GLY A 172 -22.17 14.42 -0.09
N VAL A 173 -23.05 13.43 -0.25
CA VAL A 173 -24.52 13.61 -0.18
C VAL A 173 -24.95 14.07 1.22
N ILE A 174 -24.40 13.46 2.28
CA ILE A 174 -24.71 13.85 3.67
C ILE A 174 -24.22 15.27 3.94
N ALA A 175 -23.01 15.62 3.48
CA ALA A 175 -22.47 16.98 3.64
C ALA A 175 -23.38 18.00 2.92
N GLN A 176 -23.85 17.70 1.72
CA GLN A 176 -24.75 18.57 0.96
C GLN A 176 -26.13 18.72 1.60
N ALA A 177 -26.67 17.64 2.17
CA ALA A 177 -27.98 17.65 2.83
C ALA A 177 -27.96 18.29 4.22
N THR A 178 -26.77 18.43 4.83
CA THR A 178 -26.60 18.93 6.21
C THR A 178 -25.54 20.03 6.28
N ASN A 179 -24.29 19.65 6.54
CA ASN A 179 -23.08 20.49 6.50
C ASN A 179 -21.83 19.59 6.45
N LEU A 180 -20.67 20.20 6.18
CA LEU A 180 -19.39 19.49 6.05
C LEU A 180 -18.92 18.82 7.35
N GLY A 181 -19.40 19.24 8.53
CA GLY A 181 -19.03 18.67 9.82
C GLY A 181 -19.70 17.33 10.15
N VAL A 182 -20.93 17.08 9.64
CA VAL A 182 -21.69 15.84 9.95
C VAL A 182 -20.97 14.57 9.49
N PRO A 183 -20.37 14.47 8.29
CA PRO A 183 -19.58 13.32 7.91
C PRO A 183 -18.39 13.03 8.84
N PHE A 184 -17.77 14.07 9.43
CA PHE A 184 -16.70 13.90 10.42
C PHE A 184 -17.24 13.31 11.73
N LEU A 185 -18.41 13.76 12.21
CA LEU A 185 -19.06 13.17 13.39
C LEU A 185 -19.50 11.72 13.15
N LEU A 186 -20.01 11.40 11.95
CA LEU A 186 -20.33 10.03 11.57
C LEU A 186 -19.09 9.14 11.54
N ARG A 187 -17.97 9.66 11.03
CA ARG A 187 -16.69 8.97 11.10
C ARG A 187 -16.30 8.67 12.54
N VAL A 188 -16.40 9.61 13.45
CA VAL A 188 -16.14 9.41 14.89
C VAL A 188 -17.03 8.30 15.44
N ALA A 189 -18.33 8.33 15.17
CA ALA A 189 -19.27 7.33 15.65
C ALA A 189 -18.92 5.91 15.12
N VAL A 190 -18.59 5.79 13.83
CA VAL A 190 -18.19 4.50 13.24
C VAL A 190 -16.86 4.01 13.83
N LEU A 191 -15.86 4.88 14.05
CA LEU A 191 -14.60 4.51 14.68
C LEU A 191 -14.82 4.02 16.11
N LEU A 192 -15.67 4.68 16.92
CA LEU A 192 -16.02 4.22 18.26
C LEU A 192 -16.79 2.88 18.24
N ALA A 193 -17.67 2.66 17.24
CA ALA A 193 -18.31 1.38 17.05
C ALA A 193 -17.27 0.29 16.70
N MET A 194 -16.29 0.59 15.84
CA MET A 194 -15.22 -0.34 15.50
C MET A 194 -14.29 -0.62 16.69
N PHE A 195 -14.06 0.37 17.55
CA PHE A 195 -13.38 0.17 18.82
C PHE A 195 -14.13 -0.87 19.68
N ALA A 196 -15.44 -0.72 19.87
CA ALA A 196 -16.25 -1.66 20.64
C ALA A 196 -16.25 -3.07 20.04
N VAL A 197 -16.38 -3.18 18.70
CA VAL A 197 -16.31 -4.46 17.98
C VAL A 197 -14.95 -5.12 18.18
N ALA A 198 -13.85 -4.38 17.98
CA ALA A 198 -12.50 -4.92 18.17
C ALA A 198 -12.23 -5.27 19.64
N PHE A 199 -12.67 -4.46 20.57
CA PHE A 199 -12.53 -4.75 22.00
C PHE A 199 -13.20 -6.05 22.40
N GLY A 200 -14.39 -6.33 21.86
CA GLY A 200 -15.17 -7.55 22.20
C GLY A 200 -14.79 -8.77 21.35
N LEU A 201 -14.39 -8.61 20.09
CA LEU A 201 -14.27 -9.73 19.14
C LEU A 201 -12.85 -9.98 18.62
N MET A 202 -11.96 -8.99 18.64
CA MET A 202 -10.58 -9.13 18.19
C MET A 202 -9.71 -9.62 19.36
N HIS A 203 -9.19 -10.82 19.27
CA HIS A 203 -8.30 -11.42 20.27
C HIS A 203 -6.98 -11.78 19.60
N ASP A 204 -5.85 -11.51 20.26
CA ASP A 204 -4.50 -11.81 19.74
C ASP A 204 -4.18 -13.31 19.87
N VAL A 205 -4.96 -14.13 19.18
CA VAL A 205 -4.82 -15.57 19.13
C VAL A 205 -3.69 -15.94 18.16
N GLY A 206 -2.74 -16.76 18.63
CA GLY A 206 -1.58 -17.13 17.82
C GLY A 206 -0.48 -16.08 17.74
N PHE A 207 -0.65 -14.94 18.38
CA PHE A 207 0.35 -13.89 18.45
C PHE A 207 1.48 -14.25 19.42
N SER A 208 2.72 -14.11 18.98
CA SER A 208 3.92 -14.22 19.82
C SER A 208 4.67 -12.90 19.81
N PRO A 209 4.75 -12.21 20.96
CA PRO A 209 5.37 -10.87 21.01
C PRO A 209 6.88 -10.94 20.73
N GLU A 210 7.34 -10.14 19.79
CA GLU A 210 8.75 -9.89 19.54
C GLU A 210 9.27 -8.83 20.53
N ARG A 211 9.82 -9.27 21.67
CA ARG A 211 10.27 -8.37 22.76
C ARG A 211 11.61 -7.67 22.52
N SER A 212 12.20 -7.75 21.35
CA SER A 212 13.66 -7.59 21.26
C SER A 212 14.19 -6.23 20.78
N THR A 213 13.39 -5.31 20.26
CA THR A 213 13.99 -4.11 19.67
C THR A 213 13.39 -2.80 20.20
N HIS A 214 14.29 -1.97 20.77
CA HIS A 214 13.96 -0.57 21.03
C HIS A 214 13.54 0.11 19.73
N PRO A 215 12.42 0.87 19.66
CA PRO A 215 11.88 1.45 18.43
C PRO A 215 12.91 2.19 17.57
N LEU A 216 13.80 2.96 18.21
CA LEU A 216 14.88 3.70 17.52
C LEU A 216 15.91 2.78 16.86
N ARG A 217 16.22 1.63 17.46
CA ARG A 217 17.14 0.64 16.85
C ARG A 217 16.49 -0.05 15.67
N ALA A 218 15.20 -0.38 15.79
CA ALA A 218 14.43 -0.96 14.69
C ALA A 218 14.36 0.01 13.51
N THR A 219 14.02 1.28 13.74
CA THR A 219 14.02 2.34 12.72
C THR A 219 15.38 2.45 12.03
N ARG A 220 16.47 2.50 12.80
CA ARG A 220 17.83 2.57 12.24
C ARG A 220 18.17 1.33 11.40
N ALA A 221 17.80 0.15 11.85
CA ALA A 221 18.04 -1.09 11.12
C ALA A 221 17.28 -1.12 9.79
N VAL A 222 15.99 -0.72 9.80
CA VAL A 222 15.17 -0.59 8.59
C VAL A 222 15.78 0.42 7.61
N LEU A 223 16.15 1.61 8.07
CA LEU A 223 16.79 2.63 7.23
C LEU A 223 18.12 2.15 6.64
N THR A 224 18.98 1.51 7.45
CA THR A 224 20.26 0.98 6.97
C THR A 224 20.06 -0.10 5.90
N ALA A 225 19.19 -1.07 6.15
CA ALA A 225 18.87 -2.12 5.19
C ALA A 225 18.27 -1.56 3.89
N SER A 226 17.43 -0.53 3.99
CA SER A 226 16.80 0.14 2.85
C SER A 226 17.80 0.93 2.01
N ILE A 227 18.75 1.61 2.64
CA ILE A 227 19.84 2.29 1.96
C ILE A 227 20.73 1.28 1.23
N GLU A 228 21.11 0.19 1.91
CA GLU A 228 22.01 -0.82 1.34
C GLU A 228 21.39 -1.57 0.16
N ASN A 229 20.14 -1.97 0.25
CA ASN A 229 19.50 -2.83 -0.75
C ASN A 229 18.59 -2.08 -1.72
N GLY A 230 18.14 -0.88 -1.35
CA GLY A 230 17.34 0.01 -2.21
C GLY A 230 18.22 1.05 -2.90
N LEU A 231 18.72 2.03 -2.15
CA LEU A 231 19.44 3.17 -2.74
C LEU A 231 20.83 2.82 -3.30
N LYS A 232 21.52 1.80 -2.77
CA LYS A 232 22.78 1.31 -3.37
C LYS A 232 22.57 0.44 -4.60
N ASN A 233 21.38 -0.11 -4.83
CA ASN A 233 21.03 -0.84 -6.04
C ASN A 233 20.61 0.13 -7.15
N PRO A 234 21.42 0.32 -8.23
CA PRO A 234 21.18 1.41 -9.18
C PRO A 234 19.80 1.39 -9.87
N PRO A 235 19.28 0.27 -10.41
CA PRO A 235 17.93 0.25 -10.98
C PRO A 235 16.83 0.62 -9.98
N VAL A 236 16.89 0.08 -8.76
CA VAL A 236 15.93 0.34 -7.69
C VAL A 236 16.00 1.78 -7.21
N ARG A 237 17.23 2.30 -7.01
CA ARG A 237 17.47 3.69 -6.60
C ARG A 237 16.73 4.69 -7.47
N PHE A 238 16.83 4.54 -8.78
CA PHE A 238 16.21 5.50 -9.69
C PHE A 238 14.67 5.40 -9.67
N VAL A 239 14.08 4.22 -9.49
CA VAL A 239 12.62 4.10 -9.30
C VAL A 239 12.19 4.70 -7.97
N MET A 240 12.98 4.53 -6.90
CA MET A 240 12.72 5.15 -5.60
C MET A 240 12.83 6.68 -5.66
N LEU A 241 13.82 7.22 -6.39
CA LEU A 241 13.97 8.67 -6.58
C LEU A 241 12.87 9.28 -7.47
N ALA A 242 12.23 8.49 -8.34
CA ALA A 242 11.05 8.92 -9.09
C ALA A 242 9.79 8.98 -8.22
N ALA A 243 9.70 8.16 -7.16
CA ALA A 243 8.50 8.02 -6.34
C ALA A 243 8.00 9.33 -5.70
N PRO A 244 8.85 10.21 -5.12
CA PRO A 244 8.38 11.48 -4.55
C PRO A 244 7.61 12.35 -5.53
N PHE A 245 8.01 12.39 -6.79
CA PHE A 245 7.36 13.19 -7.82
C PHE A 245 5.99 12.60 -8.20
N SER A 246 5.93 11.33 -8.58
CA SER A 246 4.68 10.72 -9.03
C SER A 246 3.67 10.52 -7.89
N ALA A 247 4.10 9.99 -6.74
CA ALA A 247 3.20 9.77 -5.61
C ALA A 247 2.79 11.09 -4.94
N GLY A 248 3.72 12.05 -4.80
CA GLY A 248 3.40 13.36 -4.23
C GLY A 248 2.41 14.14 -5.07
N VAL A 249 2.56 14.14 -6.40
CA VAL A 249 1.56 14.70 -7.32
C VAL A 249 0.23 13.96 -7.19
N GLY A 250 0.25 12.62 -7.14
CA GLY A 250 -0.96 11.82 -6.97
C GLY A 250 -1.77 12.19 -5.73
N ILE A 251 -1.09 12.39 -4.59
CA ILE A 251 -1.74 12.80 -3.34
C ILE A 251 -2.34 14.21 -3.47
N TYR A 252 -1.58 15.15 -4.04
CA TYR A 252 -2.07 16.51 -4.27
C TYR A 252 -3.31 16.52 -5.17
N VAL A 253 -3.24 15.88 -6.34
CA VAL A 253 -4.33 15.85 -7.33
C VAL A 253 -5.60 15.28 -6.72
N PHE A 254 -5.50 14.19 -5.93
CA PHE A 254 -6.65 13.60 -5.26
C PHE A 254 -7.42 14.61 -4.39
N TYR A 255 -6.71 15.46 -3.65
CA TYR A 255 -7.34 16.47 -2.80
C TYR A 255 -7.74 17.74 -3.57
N ALA A 256 -6.95 18.15 -4.58
CA ALA A 256 -7.20 19.36 -5.37
C ALA A 256 -8.42 19.21 -6.30
N LEU A 257 -8.72 18.00 -6.76
CA LEU A 257 -9.87 17.75 -7.62
C LEU A 257 -11.21 18.05 -6.96
N GLN A 258 -11.30 18.00 -5.63
CA GLN A 258 -12.52 18.31 -4.90
C GLN A 258 -12.96 19.76 -5.15
N PRO A 259 -12.21 20.80 -4.78
CA PRO A 259 -12.58 22.18 -5.05
C PRO A 259 -12.55 22.51 -6.57
N TYR A 260 -11.58 21.96 -7.34
CA TYR A 260 -11.51 22.22 -8.78
C TYR A 260 -12.78 21.81 -9.54
N LEU A 261 -13.35 20.64 -9.21
CA LEU A 261 -14.59 20.20 -9.86
C LEU A 261 -15.82 21.03 -9.43
N LEU A 262 -15.86 21.50 -8.19
CA LEU A 262 -16.91 22.41 -7.75
C LEU A 262 -16.82 23.76 -8.48
N ASP A 263 -15.61 24.29 -8.66
CA ASP A 263 -15.38 25.53 -9.44
C ASP A 263 -15.87 25.38 -10.88
N LEU A 264 -15.57 24.24 -11.53
CA LEU A 264 -16.03 23.97 -12.89
C LEU A 264 -17.54 23.71 -12.98
N PHE A 265 -18.13 23.14 -11.93
CA PHE A 265 -19.58 22.90 -11.85
C PHE A 265 -20.35 24.19 -11.61
N GLY A 266 -19.71 25.18 -10.98
CA GLY A 266 -20.29 26.50 -10.72
C GLY A 266 -21.17 26.56 -9.46
N ASP A 267 -21.14 25.54 -8.61
CA ASP A 267 -21.81 25.51 -7.31
C ASP A 267 -20.85 25.07 -6.20
N PRO A 268 -20.39 25.99 -5.35
CA PRO A 268 -19.48 25.69 -4.25
C PRO A 268 -20.03 24.75 -3.19
N GLN A 269 -21.37 24.58 -3.13
CA GLN A 269 -22.04 23.72 -2.15
C GLN A 269 -22.44 22.35 -2.72
N ALA A 270 -22.12 22.05 -3.98
CA ALA A 270 -22.40 20.75 -4.61
C ALA A 270 -21.47 19.64 -4.09
N TYR A 271 -21.42 19.42 -2.77
CA TYR A 271 -20.50 18.47 -2.13
C TYR A 271 -20.68 17.02 -2.61
N SER A 272 -21.85 16.66 -3.10
CA SER A 272 -22.10 15.37 -3.77
C SER A 272 -21.21 15.17 -5.01
N ILE A 273 -20.87 16.23 -5.73
CA ILE A 273 -19.94 16.20 -6.88
C ILE A 273 -18.53 15.83 -6.42
N ALA A 274 -18.07 16.38 -5.31
CA ALA A 274 -16.77 16.02 -4.73
C ALA A 274 -16.73 14.55 -4.25
N GLY A 275 -17.81 14.07 -3.63
CA GLY A 275 -17.98 12.66 -3.28
C GLY A 275 -17.97 11.74 -4.51
N LEU A 276 -18.64 12.15 -5.61
CA LEU A 276 -18.62 11.44 -6.88
C LEU A 276 -17.21 11.40 -7.50
N ALA A 277 -16.45 12.50 -7.43
CA ALA A 277 -15.06 12.53 -7.90
C ALA A 277 -14.20 11.50 -7.19
N ALA A 278 -14.30 11.42 -5.86
CA ALA A 278 -13.60 10.40 -5.08
C ALA A 278 -14.03 8.96 -5.44
N ALA A 279 -15.32 8.75 -5.70
CA ALA A 279 -15.84 7.47 -6.17
C ALA A 279 -15.32 7.09 -7.58
N ILE A 280 -15.20 8.07 -8.49
CA ILE A 280 -14.61 7.86 -9.82
C ILE A 280 -13.14 7.44 -9.71
N VAL A 281 -12.36 8.09 -8.83
CA VAL A 281 -10.96 7.68 -8.57
C VAL A 281 -10.93 6.25 -8.05
N ALA A 282 -11.78 5.89 -7.11
CA ALA A 282 -11.87 4.52 -6.58
C ALA A 282 -12.26 3.50 -7.66
N GLY A 283 -13.25 3.82 -8.51
CA GLY A 283 -13.64 2.98 -9.65
C GLY A 283 -12.51 2.82 -10.68
N SER A 284 -11.78 3.89 -10.94
CA SER A 284 -10.62 3.90 -11.84
C SER A 284 -9.50 2.99 -11.33
N GLN A 285 -9.34 2.85 -10.01
CA GLN A 285 -8.37 1.91 -9.43
C GLN A 285 -8.71 0.45 -9.76
N ILE A 286 -9.99 0.09 -9.71
CA ILE A 286 -10.46 -1.25 -10.07
C ILE A 286 -10.17 -1.54 -11.55
N LEU A 287 -10.56 -0.61 -12.43
CA LEU A 287 -10.37 -0.74 -13.88
C LEU A 287 -8.88 -0.75 -14.26
N GLY A 288 -8.08 0.14 -13.68
CA GLY A 288 -6.63 0.21 -13.92
C GLY A 288 -5.91 -1.05 -13.45
N GLY A 289 -6.27 -1.60 -12.29
CA GLY A 289 -5.74 -2.86 -11.79
C GLY A 289 -6.04 -4.03 -12.74
N TRP A 290 -7.26 -4.08 -13.30
CA TRP A 290 -7.65 -5.07 -14.30
C TRP A 290 -6.88 -4.90 -15.62
N LEU A 291 -6.61 -3.66 -16.05
CA LEU A 291 -5.85 -3.35 -17.27
C LEU A 291 -4.34 -3.57 -17.13
N ALA A 292 -3.78 -3.61 -15.93
CA ALA A 292 -2.34 -3.69 -15.69
C ALA A 292 -1.63 -4.86 -16.41
N PRO A 293 -2.15 -6.11 -16.44
CA PRO A 293 -1.55 -7.20 -17.19
C PRO A 293 -1.54 -6.93 -18.69
N HIS A 294 -2.61 -6.32 -19.23
CA HIS A 294 -2.71 -5.95 -20.64
C HIS A 294 -1.72 -4.84 -21.00
N ALA A 295 -1.64 -3.79 -20.21
CA ALA A 295 -0.64 -2.74 -20.35
C ALA A 295 0.79 -3.33 -20.32
N ARG A 296 1.05 -4.29 -19.43
CA ARG A 296 2.35 -4.99 -19.38
C ARG A 296 2.64 -5.83 -20.63
N SER A 297 1.65 -6.47 -21.20
CA SER A 297 1.84 -7.33 -22.39
C SER A 297 2.15 -6.55 -23.68
N LEU A 298 1.72 -5.28 -23.76
CA LEU A 298 1.98 -4.40 -24.92
C LEU A 298 3.46 -3.98 -25.01
N PHE A 299 4.23 -4.07 -23.93
CA PHE A 299 5.60 -3.58 -23.87
C PHE A 299 6.58 -4.67 -23.44
N HIS A 300 7.73 -4.75 -24.11
CA HIS A 300 8.80 -5.70 -23.77
C HIS A 300 9.46 -5.36 -22.41
N LYS A 301 9.51 -4.07 -22.02
CA LYS A 301 10.16 -3.61 -20.80
C LYS A 301 9.12 -2.99 -19.84
N ARG A 302 9.19 -3.34 -18.54
CA ARG A 302 8.35 -2.72 -17.51
C ARG A 302 8.58 -1.21 -17.40
N THR A 303 9.83 -0.77 -17.56
CA THR A 303 10.18 0.66 -17.51
C THR A 303 9.50 1.48 -18.61
N SER A 304 9.21 0.89 -19.78
CA SER A 304 8.44 1.58 -20.83
C SER A 304 7.00 1.88 -20.37
N VAL A 305 6.38 0.96 -19.64
CA VAL A 305 5.04 1.18 -19.06
C VAL A 305 5.09 2.32 -18.04
N LEU A 306 6.13 2.34 -17.18
CA LEU A 306 6.29 3.38 -16.16
C LEU A 306 6.51 4.77 -16.80
N ILE A 307 7.34 4.86 -17.83
CA ILE A 307 7.62 6.11 -18.55
C ILE A 307 6.36 6.60 -19.27
N LEU A 308 5.66 5.71 -19.98
CA LEU A 308 4.42 6.07 -20.67
C LEU A 308 3.33 6.51 -19.69
N GLY A 309 3.25 5.84 -18.53
CA GLY A 309 2.33 6.23 -17.47
C GLY A 309 2.62 7.62 -16.91
N GLY A 310 3.89 7.92 -16.57
CA GLY A 310 4.29 9.24 -16.08
C GLY A 310 4.12 10.36 -17.13
N THR A 311 4.49 10.09 -18.40
CA THR A 311 4.27 11.06 -19.47
C THR A 311 2.78 11.24 -19.80
N GLY A 312 2.00 10.15 -19.78
CA GLY A 312 0.55 10.19 -19.97
C GLY A 312 -0.15 10.96 -18.85
N GLY A 313 0.22 10.69 -17.60
CA GLY A 313 -0.27 11.44 -16.42
C GLY A 313 0.02 12.95 -16.55
N CYS A 314 1.26 13.31 -16.90
CA CYS A 314 1.63 14.70 -17.18
C CYS A 314 0.72 15.34 -18.24
N VAL A 315 0.54 14.70 -19.40
CA VAL A 315 -0.32 15.24 -20.48
C VAL A 315 -1.75 15.42 -19.99
N ILE A 316 -2.31 14.45 -19.28
CA ILE A 316 -3.68 14.54 -18.75
C ILE A 316 -3.80 15.72 -17.78
N LEU A 317 -2.83 15.92 -16.87
CA LEU A 317 -2.85 17.03 -15.92
C LEU A 317 -2.69 18.40 -16.61
N LEU A 318 -1.87 18.50 -17.66
CA LEU A 318 -1.75 19.71 -18.47
C LEU A 318 -3.09 20.04 -19.18
N VAL A 319 -3.76 19.03 -19.74
CA VAL A 319 -5.07 19.21 -20.38
C VAL A 319 -6.14 19.55 -19.34
N LEU A 320 -6.10 18.99 -18.13
CA LEU A 320 -6.96 19.39 -17.01
C LEU A 320 -6.74 20.87 -16.65
N GLY A 321 -5.49 21.33 -16.66
CA GLY A 321 -5.15 22.72 -16.35
C GLY A 321 -5.65 23.76 -17.35
N ILE A 322 -6.03 23.37 -18.56
CA ILE A 322 -6.58 24.27 -19.59
C ILE A 322 -8.06 24.00 -19.88
N THR A 323 -8.66 23.00 -19.25
CA THR A 323 -10.07 22.62 -19.46
C THR A 323 -11.02 23.52 -18.66
N HIS A 324 -12.07 24.01 -19.33
CA HIS A 324 -13.15 24.78 -18.72
C HIS A 324 -14.48 24.00 -18.68
N SER A 325 -14.49 22.74 -19.12
CA SER A 325 -15.68 21.90 -19.14
C SER A 325 -15.64 20.87 -18.02
N PHE A 326 -16.65 20.90 -17.16
CA PHE A 326 -16.84 19.94 -16.08
C PHE A 326 -16.81 18.47 -16.58
N TRP A 327 -17.54 18.18 -17.68
CA TRP A 327 -17.62 16.82 -18.21
C TRP A 327 -16.31 16.31 -18.78
N ILE A 328 -15.54 17.18 -19.46
CA ILE A 328 -14.21 16.82 -19.95
C ILE A 328 -13.27 16.58 -18.78
N ALA A 329 -13.31 17.44 -17.76
CA ALA A 329 -12.50 17.27 -16.54
C ALA A 329 -12.80 15.93 -15.84
N LEU A 330 -14.06 15.54 -15.77
CA LEU A 330 -14.48 14.27 -15.17
C LEU A 330 -13.92 13.04 -15.92
N VAL A 331 -13.98 13.07 -17.26
CA VAL A 331 -13.40 12.02 -18.11
C VAL A 331 -11.87 11.96 -17.98
N LEU A 332 -11.21 13.12 -17.98
CA LEU A 332 -9.75 13.21 -17.80
C LEU A 332 -9.32 12.71 -16.43
N LEU A 333 -10.10 13.01 -15.37
CA LEU A 333 -9.88 12.48 -14.03
C LEU A 333 -9.96 10.95 -14.00
N ALA A 334 -11.01 10.37 -14.59
CA ALA A 334 -11.15 8.92 -14.69
C ALA A 334 -9.97 8.30 -15.45
N LEU A 335 -9.57 8.90 -16.58
CA LEU A 335 -8.45 8.44 -17.38
C LEU A 335 -7.12 8.50 -16.59
N TRP A 336 -6.87 9.62 -15.89
CA TRP A 336 -5.70 9.78 -15.01
C TRP A 336 -5.66 8.70 -13.93
N GLY A 337 -6.78 8.44 -13.26
CA GLY A 337 -6.91 7.38 -12.26
C GLY A 337 -6.65 5.98 -12.83
N VAL A 338 -7.15 5.67 -14.01
CA VAL A 338 -6.91 4.38 -14.71
C VAL A 338 -5.44 4.21 -15.06
N VAL A 339 -4.81 5.24 -15.64
CA VAL A 339 -3.38 5.20 -16.02
C VAL A 339 -2.50 4.97 -14.79
N GLY A 340 -2.70 5.74 -13.72
CA GLY A 340 -1.93 5.60 -12.48
C GLY A 340 -2.10 4.21 -11.85
N SER A 341 -3.33 3.71 -11.80
CA SER A 341 -3.65 2.41 -11.19
C SER A 341 -3.15 1.23 -12.03
N ALA A 342 -3.08 1.36 -13.35
CA ALA A 342 -2.48 0.34 -14.22
C ALA A 342 -0.94 0.28 -14.07
N VAL A 343 -0.29 1.41 -13.80
CA VAL A 343 1.16 1.51 -13.63
C VAL A 343 1.63 0.95 -12.28
N THR A 344 0.86 1.15 -11.22
CA THR A 344 1.23 0.80 -9.85
C THR A 344 1.67 -0.67 -9.68
N PRO A 345 0.91 -1.70 -10.10
CA PRO A 345 1.33 -3.10 -9.94
C PRO A 345 2.53 -3.45 -10.82
N VAL A 346 2.70 -2.81 -11.99
CA VAL A 346 3.87 -3.00 -12.85
C VAL A 346 5.13 -2.46 -12.16
N ARG A 347 5.03 -1.30 -11.50
CA ARG A 347 6.09 -0.69 -10.69
C ARG A 347 6.46 -1.59 -9.49
N GLN A 348 5.46 -2.04 -8.74
CA GLN A 348 5.68 -2.95 -7.61
C GLN A 348 6.37 -4.24 -8.04
N ALA A 349 5.91 -4.87 -9.13
CA ALA A 349 6.54 -6.06 -9.67
C ALA A 349 7.98 -5.80 -10.12
N TYR A 350 8.26 -4.65 -10.75
CA TYR A 350 9.62 -4.29 -11.17
C TYR A 350 10.57 -4.16 -9.98
N VAL A 351 10.15 -3.45 -8.94
CA VAL A 351 10.95 -3.26 -7.71
C VAL A 351 11.15 -4.60 -6.99
N ASN A 352 10.09 -5.42 -6.87
CA ASN A 352 10.14 -6.73 -6.23
C ASN A 352 11.14 -7.70 -6.86
N ASP A 353 11.25 -7.71 -8.20
CA ASP A 353 12.17 -8.60 -8.91
C ASP A 353 13.64 -8.21 -8.74
N MET A 354 13.90 -6.95 -8.40
CA MET A 354 15.27 -6.41 -8.23
C MET A 354 15.80 -6.53 -6.79
N ILE A 355 14.96 -6.97 -5.84
CA ILE A 355 15.29 -6.99 -4.41
C ILE A 355 15.38 -8.44 -3.90
N PRO A 356 16.42 -8.81 -3.10
CA PRO A 356 16.50 -10.11 -2.45
C PRO A 356 15.29 -10.37 -1.54
N SER A 357 14.76 -11.60 -1.54
CA SER A 357 13.54 -11.98 -0.81
C SER A 357 13.58 -11.64 0.69
N LYS A 358 14.75 -11.77 1.34
CA LYS A 358 14.95 -11.45 2.76
C LYS A 358 14.69 -9.99 3.13
N GLN A 359 14.87 -9.07 2.19
CA GLN A 359 14.84 -7.61 2.45
C GLN A 359 13.70 -6.91 1.74
N ARG A 360 12.89 -7.69 1.01
CA ARG A 360 11.82 -7.17 0.15
C ARG A 360 10.83 -6.29 0.91
N ALA A 361 10.32 -6.77 2.05
CA ALA A 361 9.37 -6.02 2.86
C ALA A 361 9.94 -4.66 3.32
N THR A 362 11.17 -4.67 3.84
CA THR A 362 11.88 -3.47 4.32
C THR A 362 12.09 -2.44 3.22
N VAL A 363 12.54 -2.88 2.04
CA VAL A 363 12.82 -1.98 0.91
C VAL A 363 11.53 -1.42 0.30
N LEU A 364 10.46 -2.23 0.23
CA LEU A 364 9.15 -1.76 -0.24
C LEU A 364 8.50 -0.77 0.73
N SER A 365 8.63 -0.98 2.04
CA SER A 365 8.17 -0.02 3.04
C SER A 365 8.91 1.32 2.89
N PHE A 366 10.23 1.28 2.70
CA PHE A 366 11.01 2.50 2.46
C PHE A 366 10.66 3.19 1.13
N ASP A 367 10.37 2.43 0.07
CA ASP A 367 9.90 2.96 -1.20
C ASP A 367 8.55 3.70 -1.05
N SER A 368 7.65 3.16 -0.23
CA SER A 368 6.39 3.82 0.15
C SER A 368 6.63 5.11 0.93
N LEU A 369 7.55 5.10 1.90
CA LEU A 369 7.95 6.31 2.64
C LEU A 369 8.55 7.38 1.73
N MET A 370 9.39 7.00 0.76
CA MET A 370 9.94 7.91 -0.26
C MET A 370 8.82 8.56 -1.08
N GLY A 371 7.82 7.80 -1.51
CA GLY A 371 6.64 8.33 -2.20
C GLY A 371 5.87 9.33 -1.35
N SER A 372 5.57 8.97 -0.10
CA SER A 372 4.85 9.82 0.86
C SER A 372 5.61 11.11 1.18
N SER A 373 6.97 11.06 1.27
CA SER A 373 7.78 12.26 1.51
C SER A 373 7.62 13.30 0.41
N GLY A 374 7.38 12.88 -0.85
CA GLY A 374 7.02 13.79 -1.94
C GLY A 374 5.73 14.54 -1.65
N GLY A 375 4.71 13.87 -1.09
CA GLY A 375 3.46 14.50 -0.70
C GLY A 375 3.63 15.58 0.37
N VAL A 376 4.58 15.42 1.29
CA VAL A 376 4.86 16.43 2.33
C VAL A 376 5.31 17.77 1.71
N VAL A 377 6.08 17.72 0.63
CA VAL A 377 6.62 18.94 -0.02
C VAL A 377 5.68 19.44 -1.13
N ILE A 378 5.18 18.54 -1.98
CA ILE A 378 4.44 18.91 -3.19
C ILE A 378 3.06 19.48 -2.85
N GLN A 379 2.38 18.97 -1.81
CA GLN A 379 1.05 19.47 -1.44
C GLN A 379 1.05 20.96 -1.08
N PRO A 380 1.84 21.47 -0.13
CA PRO A 380 1.84 22.90 0.17
C PRO A 380 2.38 23.75 -0.98
N LEU A 381 3.37 23.25 -1.75
CA LEU A 381 3.90 23.95 -2.91
C LEU A 381 2.80 24.21 -3.95
N LEU A 382 2.05 23.18 -4.31
CA LEU A 382 0.96 23.28 -5.28
C LEU A 382 -0.28 23.97 -4.70
N GLY A 383 -0.52 23.85 -3.38
CA GLY A 383 -1.54 24.63 -2.66
C GLY A 383 -1.26 26.14 -2.77
N ARG A 384 0.00 26.54 -2.60
CA ARG A 384 0.39 27.95 -2.86
C ARG A 384 0.19 28.35 -4.33
N GLY A 385 0.49 27.42 -5.26
CA GLY A 385 0.19 27.63 -6.68
C GLY A 385 -1.31 27.86 -6.93
N ALA A 386 -2.17 27.13 -6.25
CA ALA A 386 -3.62 27.29 -6.33
C ALA A 386 -4.09 28.65 -5.76
N ASP A 387 -3.48 29.12 -4.66
CA ASP A 387 -3.80 30.46 -4.11
C ASP A 387 -3.43 31.59 -5.06
N LEU A 388 -2.28 31.47 -5.76
CA LEU A 388 -1.76 32.55 -6.61
C LEU A 388 -2.33 32.55 -8.03
N TYR A 389 -2.58 31.37 -8.59
CA TYR A 389 -2.88 31.18 -10.02
C TYR A 389 -4.14 30.36 -10.28
N GLY A 390 -4.83 29.88 -9.22
CA GLY A 390 -5.99 29.01 -9.31
C GLY A 390 -5.64 27.53 -9.53
N TYR A 391 -6.64 26.67 -9.37
CA TYR A 391 -6.50 25.21 -9.54
C TYR A 391 -6.04 24.78 -10.94
N PRO A 392 -6.54 25.40 -12.04
CA PRO A 392 -6.09 25.03 -13.38
C PRO A 392 -4.57 25.13 -13.54
N ALA A 393 -3.99 26.27 -13.15
CA ALA A 393 -2.54 26.47 -13.21
C ALA A 393 -1.78 25.53 -12.27
N SER A 394 -2.31 25.29 -11.06
CA SER A 394 -1.69 24.38 -10.11
C SER A 394 -1.69 22.92 -10.60
N LEU A 395 -2.74 22.47 -11.29
CA LEU A 395 -2.78 21.14 -11.94
C LEU A 395 -1.79 21.04 -13.10
N ALA A 396 -1.62 22.11 -13.89
CA ALA A 396 -0.59 22.15 -14.91
C ALA A 396 0.83 22.07 -14.30
N MET A 397 1.08 22.80 -13.20
CA MET A 397 2.33 22.69 -12.43
C MET A 397 2.56 21.28 -11.89
N ALA A 398 1.50 20.61 -11.42
CA ALA A 398 1.56 19.21 -10.97
C ALA A 398 2.00 18.29 -12.12
N GLY A 399 1.46 18.47 -13.34
CA GLY A 399 1.90 17.74 -14.53
C GLY A 399 3.39 17.91 -14.83
N VAL A 400 3.90 19.15 -14.74
CA VAL A 400 5.34 19.43 -14.93
C VAL A 400 6.19 18.75 -13.85
N ILE A 401 5.74 18.75 -12.59
CA ILE A 401 6.45 18.06 -11.49
C ILE A 401 6.44 16.55 -11.72
N GLU A 402 5.32 15.96 -12.16
CA GLU A 402 5.24 14.52 -12.47
C GLU A 402 6.24 14.13 -13.57
N LEU A 403 6.44 14.99 -14.58
CA LEU A 403 7.40 14.77 -15.66
C LEU A 403 8.84 14.64 -15.13
N LEU A 404 9.19 15.26 -14.00
CA LEU A 404 10.50 15.10 -13.35
C LEU A 404 10.79 13.66 -12.90
N SER A 405 9.78 12.81 -12.78
CA SER A 405 9.96 11.38 -12.53
C SER A 405 10.59 10.64 -13.72
N VAL A 406 10.33 11.10 -14.95
CA VAL A 406 10.70 10.41 -16.21
C VAL A 406 12.21 10.23 -16.41
N PRO A 407 13.07 11.23 -16.18
CA PRO A 407 14.53 11.04 -16.26
C PRO A 407 15.05 9.93 -15.35
N PHE A 408 14.51 9.81 -14.14
CA PHE A 408 14.87 8.74 -13.21
C PHE A 408 14.42 7.37 -13.73
N LEU A 409 13.22 7.27 -14.30
CA LEU A 409 12.72 6.01 -14.89
C LEU A 409 13.54 5.58 -16.11
N LEU A 410 13.96 6.52 -16.95
CA LEU A 410 14.88 6.26 -18.07
C LEU A 410 16.24 5.75 -17.58
N ALA A 411 16.80 6.39 -16.55
CA ALA A 411 18.05 5.98 -15.93
C ALA A 411 17.95 4.57 -15.30
N SER A 412 16.81 4.24 -14.67
CA SER A 412 16.54 2.91 -14.14
C SER A 412 16.57 1.84 -15.25
N GLY A 413 15.86 2.08 -16.36
CA GLY A 413 15.80 1.15 -17.48
C GLY A 413 17.15 0.87 -18.12
N SER A 414 17.98 1.91 -18.31
CA SER A 414 19.33 1.77 -18.87
C SER A 414 20.28 0.99 -17.96
N ARG A 415 20.15 1.14 -16.63
CA ARG A 415 20.96 0.40 -15.64
C ARG A 415 20.55 -1.06 -15.51
N ALA A 416 19.25 -1.35 -15.53
CA ALA A 416 18.75 -2.72 -15.51
C ALA A 416 19.28 -3.52 -16.71
N GLN A 417 19.31 -2.95 -17.90
CA GLN A 417 19.86 -3.61 -19.10
C GLN A 417 21.35 -3.93 -18.97
N ARG A 418 22.13 -3.08 -18.33
CA ARG A 418 23.57 -3.32 -18.10
C ARG A 418 23.83 -4.44 -17.10
N GLN A 419 22.92 -4.68 -16.14
CA GLN A 419 23.04 -5.76 -15.16
C GLN A 419 22.64 -7.13 -15.72
N THR A 420 21.66 -7.17 -16.62
CA THR A 420 21.19 -8.43 -17.23
C THR A 420 22.01 -8.90 -18.42
N GLY A 421 22.94 -8.07 -18.92
CA GLY A 421 23.69 -8.36 -20.15
C GLY A 421 22.78 -8.34 -21.42
N PRO A 422 23.34 -8.43 -22.62
CA PRO A 422 22.53 -8.70 -23.80
C PRO A 422 21.84 -10.06 -23.60
N ALA A 423 20.51 -10.09 -23.67
CA ALA A 423 19.76 -11.34 -23.63
C ALA A 423 20.35 -12.27 -24.70
N LEU A 424 20.98 -13.37 -24.26
CA LEU A 424 21.35 -14.42 -25.20
C LEU A 424 20.08 -14.77 -25.96
N PRO A 425 20.12 -14.80 -27.30
CA PRO A 425 18.95 -15.17 -28.09
C PRO A 425 18.49 -16.54 -27.58
N ILE A 426 17.24 -16.58 -27.08
CA ILE A 426 16.61 -17.85 -26.71
C ILE A 426 16.75 -18.74 -27.94
N PRO A 427 17.48 -19.87 -27.86
CA PRO A 427 17.54 -20.75 -29.01
C PRO A 427 16.08 -21.13 -29.31
N THR A 428 15.57 -20.69 -30.45
CA THR A 428 14.31 -21.14 -30.99
C THR A 428 14.49 -22.63 -31.27
N ARG A 429 14.24 -23.44 -30.24
CA ARG A 429 14.07 -24.87 -30.40
C ARG A 429 12.79 -25.00 -31.18
N THR A 430 12.96 -25.00 -32.53
CA THR A 430 11.96 -25.50 -33.43
C THR A 430 11.64 -26.92 -32.95
N MET A 431 10.61 -27.03 -32.12
CA MET A 431 9.92 -28.28 -31.89
C MET A 431 9.35 -28.66 -33.26
N LYS A 432 10.16 -29.38 -34.09
CA LYS A 432 9.60 -30.17 -35.18
C LYS A 432 8.52 -31.05 -34.54
N ALA A 433 7.28 -30.76 -34.89
CA ALA A 433 6.14 -31.60 -34.55
C ALA A 433 6.48 -33.03 -35.04
N ARG A 434 6.91 -33.88 -34.13
CA ARG A 434 6.91 -35.33 -34.38
C ARG A 434 5.44 -35.72 -34.42
N THR A 435 4.98 -35.97 -35.61
CA THR A 435 3.66 -36.51 -35.88
C THR A 435 3.48 -37.81 -35.10
N LEU A 436 2.30 -38.00 -34.54
CA LEU A 436 1.81 -39.19 -33.80
C LEU A 436 1.92 -40.51 -34.57
N ARG A 437 2.53 -40.52 -35.75
CA ARG A 437 2.73 -41.71 -36.59
C ARG A 437 3.90 -42.62 -36.22
N ASP A 438 4.83 -42.16 -35.36
CA ASP A 438 6.01 -42.95 -34.99
C ASP A 438 5.82 -43.85 -33.76
N LEU A 439 4.60 -43.96 -33.23
CA LEU A 439 4.28 -44.79 -32.05
C LEU A 439 3.61 -46.14 -32.39
N THR A 440 3.44 -46.47 -33.68
CA THR A 440 2.82 -47.75 -34.09
C THR A 440 3.74 -48.56 -34.99
N ALA A 441 4.95 -48.86 -34.53
CA ALA A 441 5.78 -49.90 -35.16
C ALA A 441 5.79 -51.14 -34.24
N PRO A 442 5.37 -52.31 -34.67
CA PRO A 442 5.42 -53.55 -33.89
C PRO A 442 6.84 -54.12 -33.92
N GLY A 443 7.40 -54.34 -32.71
CA GLY A 443 8.62 -55.12 -32.59
C GLY A 443 9.72 -54.51 -31.74
N ARG A 444 9.55 -54.50 -30.39
CA ARG A 444 10.67 -54.59 -29.45
C ARG A 444 10.28 -55.35 -28.19
N PRO A 445 11.21 -56.15 -27.61
CA PRO A 445 10.90 -57.10 -26.55
C PRO A 445 10.67 -56.42 -25.18
N ARG A 446 9.84 -57.08 -24.37
CA ARG A 446 9.52 -56.71 -22.99
C ARG A 446 10.78 -56.77 -22.13
N LEU A 447 11.16 -55.66 -21.50
CA LEU A 447 12.13 -55.63 -20.40
C LEU A 447 11.39 -55.81 -19.07
N HIS A 448 11.95 -56.68 -18.22
CA HIS A 448 11.48 -57.03 -16.90
C HIS A 448 11.57 -55.81 -15.92
N PRO A 449 10.69 -55.74 -14.89
CA PRO A 449 10.70 -54.66 -13.89
C PRO A 449 11.60 -55.04 -12.71
N HIS A 450 12.90 -54.94 -12.86
CA HIS A 450 13.86 -54.86 -11.75
C HIS A 450 15.10 -54.12 -12.25
N GLU A 451 15.51 -53.09 -11.53
CA GLU A 451 16.66 -52.20 -11.73
C GLU A 451 16.36 -50.81 -12.30
N ALA A 452 16.05 -49.90 -11.40
CA ALA A 452 16.36 -48.48 -11.58
C ALA A 452 16.46 -47.76 -10.22
N ALA A 453 17.50 -48.13 -9.46
CA ALA A 453 18.03 -47.27 -8.43
C ALA A 453 19.21 -46.50 -9.02
N LEU A 454 19.04 -45.23 -9.31
CA LEU A 454 20.14 -44.33 -9.70
C LEU A 454 20.63 -43.55 -8.44
N PRO A 455 21.95 -43.46 -8.23
CA PRO A 455 22.50 -42.83 -7.02
C PRO A 455 22.54 -41.30 -7.15
N ILE A 456 22.07 -40.64 -6.11
CA ILE A 456 22.22 -39.20 -5.89
C ILE A 456 23.71 -38.93 -5.61
N LYS A 457 24.44 -38.31 -6.53
CA LYS A 457 25.76 -37.75 -6.30
C LYS A 457 25.68 -36.54 -5.38
N ARG A 458 26.08 -36.70 -4.13
CA ARG A 458 26.46 -35.62 -3.20
C ARG A 458 27.78 -35.02 -3.68
N TYR A 459 27.79 -33.75 -4.03
CA TYR A 459 28.99 -32.92 -4.05
C TYR A 459 29.20 -32.33 -2.67
N CYS A 460 30.15 -32.86 -1.93
CA CYS A 460 30.75 -32.23 -0.77
C CYS A 460 32.26 -32.48 -0.85
N GLY A 461 33.03 -31.43 -1.04
CA GLY A 461 34.49 -31.52 -1.05
C GLY A 461 35.11 -30.14 -0.89
N HIS A 462 35.29 -29.73 0.35
CA HIS A 462 36.38 -28.79 0.68
C HIS A 462 37.20 -29.31 1.87
N ARG A 463 38.47 -29.53 1.55
CA ARG A 463 39.55 -29.98 2.44
C ARG A 463 39.80 -28.94 3.55
N VAL A 464 39.82 -29.38 4.79
CA VAL A 464 40.37 -28.66 5.90
C VAL A 464 41.78 -29.25 6.20
N HIS A 465 42.79 -28.41 6.08
CA HIS A 465 44.16 -28.70 6.53
C HIS A 465 44.22 -28.77 8.06
N ARG A 466 44.60 -29.96 8.56
CA ARG A 466 45.10 -30.15 9.94
C ARG A 466 46.48 -29.54 10.04
N ARG A 467 46.72 -28.71 11.06
CA ARG A 467 48.03 -28.58 11.72
C ARG A 467 47.87 -28.77 13.21
N ASN A 468 48.67 -29.70 13.68
CA ASN A 468 48.87 -30.20 15.03
C ASN A 468 49.74 -29.25 15.86
N SER A 469 49.52 -29.24 17.16
CA SER A 469 50.44 -29.11 18.34
C SER A 469 49.73 -28.23 19.38
N GLY A 470 49.57 -28.56 20.62
CA GLY A 470 50.24 -29.42 21.53
C GLY A 470 49.89 -28.90 22.93
N ASN A 471 49.52 -29.81 23.79
CA ASN A 471 49.61 -29.82 25.25
C ASN A 471 49.60 -28.50 26.07
N LEU A 472 48.68 -28.38 27.05
CA LEU A 472 49.03 -28.56 28.46
C LEU A 472 47.83 -28.29 29.39
N ARG A 473 47.71 -29.23 30.30
CA ARG A 473 46.88 -29.34 31.50
C ARG A 473 46.81 -28.06 32.35
N ARG A 474 45.63 -27.77 32.96
CA ARG A 474 45.35 -27.80 34.41
C ARG A 474 43.94 -27.28 34.72
N LYS A 475 43.17 -28.08 35.44
CA LYS A 475 42.08 -27.78 36.36
C LYS A 475 42.69 -27.60 37.77
N PRO A 476 41.93 -27.25 38.82
CA PRO A 476 40.79 -26.32 39.03
C PRO A 476 41.08 -25.39 40.24
N THR A 477 40.22 -24.43 40.56
CA THR A 477 39.75 -24.18 41.94
C THR A 477 38.64 -23.14 42.01
N GLN A 478 37.67 -23.50 42.85
CA GLN A 478 36.59 -22.75 43.47
C GLN A 478 37.07 -21.49 44.24
N ARG A 479 36.20 -20.50 44.35
CA ARG A 479 35.65 -19.80 45.54
C ARG A 479 35.45 -18.31 45.30
N ASP A 480 34.23 -17.91 45.62
CA ASP A 480 33.79 -16.76 46.43
C ASP A 480 34.07 -15.34 45.90
N LEU A 481 33.05 -14.68 45.38
CA LEU A 481 32.19 -13.68 46.05
C LEU A 481 31.12 -13.24 45.06
#